data_0fa73741b32c53a17ae49b4a19814bfd
#
_entry.id   0fa73741b32c53a17ae49b4a19814bfd
#
_cell.length_a   1.000
_cell.length_b   1.000
_cell.length_c   1.000
_cell.angle_alpha   90.00
_cell.angle_beta   90.00
_cell.angle_gamma   90.00
#
_symmetry.space_group_name_H-M   'P 1'
#
loop_
_entity.id
_entity.type
_entity.pdbx_description
1 polymer ?
#
loop_
_entity_poly.entity_id
_entity_poly.type
_entity_poly.pdbx_seq_one_letter_code
_entity_poly.pdbx_strand_id
1 'polypeptide(L)'
;MVERRAEDQPPTVVVIDDDPGVRDSLGKLLGAVGFRVSLFGSVSEFLAADLPEGPACLVLDVRLPGQSGLELQRELAGAKRQLPIIFITGHGDIPMSVQAMKGGAIEFLTKPFREQDLLDAIQLGHARDRAQLEQERTMAELNVRFETLTPRERDVMAVVVTGRLNKQIAADLGVSEITVKVHRGRVMRKMRASSLPDLARMADQLQLTPTKPGSPGRVA
;
A
#
# COMPACT_ATOMS: atom_id res chain seq x y z
N MET A 1 -27.61 -5.33 2.50
CA MET A 1 -26.47 -6.26 2.46
C MET A 1 -25.29 -5.47 3.01
N VAL A 2 -24.78 -5.83 4.19
CA VAL A 2 -23.61 -5.19 4.79
C VAL A 2 -22.40 -5.68 3.99
N GLU A 3 -21.76 -4.79 3.22
CA GLU A 3 -20.46 -5.06 2.63
C GLU A 3 -19.51 -5.45 3.77
N ARG A 4 -19.13 -6.73 3.82
CA ARG A 4 -18.08 -7.19 4.72
C ARG A 4 -16.82 -6.40 4.38
N ARG A 5 -16.28 -5.67 5.34
CA ARG A 5 -15.02 -4.93 5.16
C ARG A 5 -13.95 -5.93 4.71
N ALA A 6 -13.10 -5.50 3.81
CA ALA A 6 -11.98 -6.31 3.31
C ALA A 6 -11.08 -6.85 4.46
N GLU A 7 -11.10 -6.19 5.62
CA GLU A 7 -10.42 -6.57 6.85
C GLU A 7 -10.98 -7.83 7.53
N ASP A 8 -12.29 -8.15 7.30
CA ASP A 8 -12.94 -9.35 7.85
C ASP A 8 -12.74 -10.60 6.99
N GLN A 9 -12.04 -10.47 5.85
CA GLN A 9 -11.73 -11.62 5.02
C GLN A 9 -10.49 -12.35 5.57
N PRO A 10 -10.53 -13.70 5.61
CA PRO A 10 -9.35 -14.46 6.01
C PRO A 10 -8.17 -14.11 5.08
N PRO A 11 -6.97 -13.92 5.65
CA PRO A 11 -5.80 -13.54 4.86
C PRO A 11 -5.49 -14.62 3.82
N THR A 12 -5.07 -14.20 2.65
CA THR A 12 -4.83 -15.08 1.51
C THR A 12 -3.34 -15.35 1.33
N VAL A 13 -2.98 -16.62 1.13
CA VAL A 13 -1.64 -17.01 0.69
C VAL A 13 -1.73 -17.45 -0.77
N VAL A 14 -1.01 -16.75 -1.62
CA VAL A 14 -0.84 -17.13 -3.02
C VAL A 14 0.41 -17.99 -3.12
N VAL A 15 0.32 -19.17 -3.74
CA VAL A 15 1.45 -20.09 -3.93
C VAL A 15 1.70 -20.26 -5.41
N ILE A 16 2.93 -20.02 -5.86
CA ILE A 16 3.38 -20.31 -7.22
C ILE A 16 4.55 -21.29 -7.16
N ASP A 17 4.34 -22.50 -7.65
CA ASP A 17 5.32 -23.58 -7.68
C ASP A 17 4.94 -24.50 -8.85
N ASP A 18 5.87 -24.97 -9.67
CA ASP A 18 5.55 -25.83 -10.82
C ASP A 18 5.33 -27.30 -10.42
N ASP A 19 5.82 -27.72 -9.23
CA ASP A 19 5.57 -29.06 -8.70
C ASP A 19 4.17 -29.18 -8.07
N PRO A 20 3.26 -29.98 -8.66
CA PRO A 20 1.91 -30.15 -8.11
C PRO A 20 1.89 -30.78 -6.72
N GLY A 21 2.87 -31.63 -6.37
CA GLY A 21 2.97 -32.25 -5.05
C GLY A 21 3.31 -31.22 -3.96
N VAL A 22 4.19 -30.27 -4.28
CA VAL A 22 4.53 -29.15 -3.39
C VAL A 22 3.31 -28.24 -3.21
N ARG A 23 2.63 -27.86 -4.31
CA ARG A 23 1.41 -27.03 -4.23
C ARG A 23 0.32 -27.67 -3.38
N ASP A 24 0.05 -28.99 -3.59
CA ASP A 24 -0.95 -29.72 -2.82
C ASP A 24 -0.61 -29.79 -1.33
N SER A 25 0.65 -30.03 -1.01
CA SER A 25 1.12 -30.10 0.38
C SER A 25 1.00 -28.75 1.08
N LEU A 26 1.44 -27.66 0.42
CA LEU A 26 1.30 -26.31 0.93
C LEU A 26 -0.18 -25.88 1.06
N GLY A 27 -1.00 -26.21 0.07
CA GLY A 27 -2.44 -25.95 0.12
C GLY A 27 -3.13 -26.59 1.31
N LYS A 28 -2.80 -27.85 1.63
CA LYS A 28 -3.32 -28.58 2.79
C LYS A 28 -2.82 -27.97 4.11
N LEU A 29 -1.53 -27.72 4.23
CA LEU A 29 -0.92 -27.12 5.41
C LEU A 29 -1.56 -25.77 5.73
N LEU A 30 -1.56 -24.85 4.76
CA LEU A 30 -2.03 -23.48 4.94
C LEU A 30 -3.55 -23.41 5.14
N GLY A 31 -4.30 -24.27 4.44
CA GLY A 31 -5.74 -24.39 4.65
C GLY A 31 -6.11 -24.91 6.04
N ALA A 32 -5.33 -25.87 6.59
CA ALA A 32 -5.52 -26.39 7.94
C ALA A 32 -5.28 -25.33 9.04
N VAL A 33 -4.40 -24.36 8.78
CA VAL A 33 -4.14 -23.22 9.68
C VAL A 33 -5.17 -22.11 9.54
N GLY A 34 -6.06 -22.17 8.53
CA GLY A 34 -7.17 -21.22 8.34
C GLY A 34 -6.89 -20.11 7.33
N PHE A 35 -5.83 -20.18 6.55
CA PHE A 35 -5.60 -19.27 5.44
C PHE A 35 -6.49 -19.61 4.24
N ARG A 36 -6.89 -18.59 3.48
CA ARG A 36 -7.37 -18.78 2.13
C ARG A 36 -6.14 -19.03 1.23
N VAL A 37 -6.19 -20.02 0.36
CA VAL A 37 -5.04 -20.40 -0.48
C VAL A 37 -5.43 -20.33 -1.95
N SER A 38 -4.60 -19.65 -2.75
CA SER A 38 -4.68 -19.64 -4.21
C SER A 38 -3.41 -20.29 -4.77
N LEU A 39 -3.56 -21.35 -5.57
CA LEU A 39 -2.47 -22.17 -6.08
C LEU A 39 -2.30 -21.94 -7.58
N PHE A 40 -1.08 -21.70 -8.03
CA PHE A 40 -0.74 -21.51 -9.44
C PHE A 40 0.46 -22.36 -9.82
N GLY A 41 0.41 -22.98 -11.00
CA GLY A 41 1.51 -23.80 -11.54
C GLY A 41 2.55 -23.00 -12.32
N SER A 42 2.24 -21.73 -12.63
CA SER A 42 3.13 -20.86 -13.40
C SER A 42 2.90 -19.38 -13.10
N VAL A 43 3.90 -18.56 -13.45
CA VAL A 43 3.78 -17.09 -13.40
C VAL A 43 2.66 -16.59 -14.30
N SER A 44 2.50 -17.20 -15.49
CA SER A 44 1.47 -16.79 -16.44
C SER A 44 0.05 -16.99 -15.91
N GLU A 45 -0.19 -18.10 -15.20
CA GLU A 45 -1.49 -18.34 -14.54
C GLU A 45 -1.75 -17.30 -13.45
N PHE A 46 -0.75 -16.99 -12.64
CA PHE A 46 -0.86 -15.96 -11.60
C PHE A 46 -1.15 -14.58 -12.17
N LEU A 47 -0.43 -14.15 -13.22
CA LEU A 47 -0.61 -12.83 -13.84
C LEU A 47 -1.96 -12.68 -14.55
N ALA A 48 -2.58 -13.77 -14.94
CA ALA A 48 -3.92 -13.78 -15.54
C ALA A 48 -5.06 -13.76 -14.51
N ALA A 49 -4.75 -13.96 -13.22
CA ALA A 49 -5.72 -14.00 -12.15
C ALA A 49 -5.88 -12.64 -11.46
N ASP A 50 -7.05 -12.40 -10.88
CA ASP A 50 -7.28 -11.23 -10.05
C ASP A 50 -6.56 -11.39 -8.70
N LEU A 51 -5.89 -10.31 -8.26
CA LEU A 51 -5.27 -10.28 -6.94
C LEU A 51 -6.33 -10.26 -5.83
N PRO A 52 -6.05 -10.90 -4.67
CA PRO A 52 -6.95 -10.86 -3.53
C PRO A 52 -7.20 -9.42 -3.05
N GLU A 53 -8.44 -9.06 -2.73
CA GLU A 53 -8.79 -7.73 -2.21
C GLU A 53 -8.30 -7.49 -0.76
N GLY A 54 -8.24 -8.55 0.04
CA GLY A 54 -7.78 -8.51 1.44
C GLY A 54 -6.27 -8.69 1.58
N PRO A 55 -5.77 -8.76 2.85
CA PRO A 55 -4.36 -9.00 3.14
C PRO A 55 -3.87 -10.30 2.50
N ALA A 56 -2.74 -10.23 1.78
CA ALA A 56 -2.18 -11.36 1.06
C ALA A 56 -0.66 -11.38 1.10
N CYS A 57 -0.08 -12.56 0.90
CA CYS A 57 1.33 -12.73 0.62
C CYS A 57 1.55 -13.82 -0.44
N LEU A 58 2.71 -13.77 -1.09
CA LEU A 58 3.10 -14.66 -2.16
C LEU A 58 4.20 -15.61 -1.68
N VAL A 59 3.95 -16.92 -1.71
CA VAL A 59 4.95 -17.97 -1.57
C VAL A 59 5.35 -18.39 -2.99
N LEU A 60 6.60 -18.18 -3.34
CA LEU A 60 7.08 -18.23 -4.72
C LEU A 60 8.29 -19.12 -4.86
N ASP A 61 8.21 -20.13 -5.72
CA ASP A 61 9.42 -20.86 -6.10
C ASP A 61 10.34 -19.97 -6.94
N VAL A 62 11.63 -20.05 -6.64
CA VAL A 62 12.64 -19.31 -7.42
C VAL A 62 12.77 -19.88 -8.84
N ARG A 63 12.67 -21.21 -8.97
CA ARG A 63 12.87 -21.91 -10.24
C ARG A 63 11.54 -22.34 -10.84
N LEU A 64 11.00 -21.49 -11.70
CA LEU A 64 9.80 -21.79 -12.45
C LEU A 64 10.12 -21.90 -13.95
N PRO A 65 9.42 -22.75 -14.69
CA PRO A 65 9.55 -22.82 -16.16
C PRO A 65 9.21 -21.49 -16.83
N GLY A 66 10.06 -21.06 -17.73
CA GLY A 66 9.86 -19.83 -18.51
C GLY A 66 10.37 -18.57 -17.81
N GLN A 67 9.70 -18.13 -16.76
CA GLN A 67 10.06 -16.92 -16.00
C GLN A 67 10.42 -17.29 -14.56
N SER A 68 11.62 -16.91 -14.10
CA SER A 68 12.05 -17.19 -12.72
C SER A 68 11.29 -16.35 -11.68
N GLY A 69 11.18 -16.85 -10.44
CA GLY A 69 10.56 -16.09 -9.36
C GLY A 69 11.25 -14.76 -9.06
N LEU A 70 12.58 -14.66 -9.25
CA LEU A 70 13.33 -13.40 -9.10
C LEU A 70 13.02 -12.38 -10.21
N GLU A 71 12.67 -12.85 -11.41
CA GLU A 71 12.21 -11.96 -12.50
C GLU A 71 10.81 -11.45 -12.19
N LEU A 72 9.91 -12.32 -11.72
CA LEU A 72 8.59 -11.91 -11.27
C LEU A 72 8.66 -10.88 -10.14
N GLN A 73 9.54 -11.07 -9.15
CA GLN A 73 9.75 -10.09 -8.08
C GLN A 73 10.08 -8.70 -8.64
N ARG A 74 10.98 -8.60 -9.63
CA ARG A 74 11.35 -7.32 -10.27
C ARG A 74 10.19 -6.71 -11.03
N GLU A 75 9.37 -7.50 -11.70
CA GLU A 75 8.19 -7.04 -12.39
C GLU A 75 7.13 -6.50 -11.41
N LEU A 76 6.88 -7.23 -10.33
CA LEU A 76 5.93 -6.82 -9.30
C LEU A 76 6.38 -5.58 -8.49
N ALA A 77 7.68 -5.29 -8.44
CA ALA A 77 8.20 -4.08 -7.80
C ALA A 77 7.67 -2.78 -8.43
N GLY A 78 7.32 -2.80 -9.72
CA GLY A 78 6.68 -1.69 -10.44
C GLY A 78 5.15 -1.75 -10.47
N ALA A 79 4.54 -2.78 -9.91
CA ALA A 79 3.10 -2.95 -9.92
C ALA A 79 2.40 -1.98 -8.94
N LYS A 80 1.14 -1.66 -9.25
CA LYS A 80 0.30 -0.78 -8.42
C LYS A 80 0.12 -1.33 -6.99
N ARG A 81 0.09 -2.65 -6.83
CA ARG A 81 0.05 -3.35 -5.55
C ARG A 81 1.22 -4.32 -5.46
N GLN A 82 2.03 -4.15 -4.43
CA GLN A 82 3.19 -4.99 -4.15
C GLN A 82 2.82 -6.02 -3.09
N LEU A 83 2.71 -7.29 -3.49
CA LEU A 83 2.53 -8.37 -2.52
C LEU A 83 3.86 -8.69 -1.83
N PRO A 84 3.88 -8.86 -0.51
CA PRO A 84 5.03 -9.41 0.21
C PRO A 84 5.38 -10.80 -0.32
N ILE A 85 6.65 -11.04 -0.63
CA ILE A 85 7.12 -12.28 -1.26
C ILE A 85 7.96 -13.08 -0.27
N ILE A 86 7.67 -14.37 -0.17
CA ILE A 86 8.44 -15.38 0.54
C ILE A 86 8.93 -16.36 -0.52
N PHE A 87 10.24 -16.45 -0.71
CA PHE A 87 10.81 -17.41 -1.63
C PHE A 87 10.97 -18.78 -0.99
N ILE A 88 10.65 -19.80 -1.78
CA ILE A 88 10.96 -21.21 -1.47
C ILE A 88 11.77 -21.77 -2.64
N THR A 89 12.74 -22.64 -2.38
CA THR A 89 13.51 -23.26 -3.47
C THR A 89 14.23 -24.53 -3.03
N GLY A 90 14.29 -25.52 -3.90
CA GLY A 90 15.11 -26.73 -3.71
C GLY A 90 16.61 -26.51 -3.98
N HIS A 91 16.98 -25.41 -4.64
CA HIS A 91 18.36 -25.12 -5.05
C HIS A 91 18.65 -23.63 -4.80
N GLY A 92 18.76 -23.26 -3.53
CA GLY A 92 19.15 -21.90 -3.15
C GLY A 92 20.67 -21.79 -2.99
N ASP A 93 21.22 -20.72 -3.51
CA ASP A 93 22.59 -20.30 -3.22
C ASP A 93 22.60 -18.92 -2.54
N ILE A 94 23.74 -18.56 -1.96
CA ILE A 94 23.91 -17.27 -1.26
C ILE A 94 23.63 -16.08 -2.19
N PRO A 95 24.12 -16.01 -3.44
CA PRO A 95 23.78 -14.93 -4.35
C PRO A 95 22.29 -14.76 -4.61
N MET A 96 21.54 -15.84 -4.81
CA MET A 96 20.08 -15.79 -5.01
C MET A 96 19.36 -15.26 -3.77
N SER A 97 19.70 -15.75 -2.59
CA SER A 97 19.07 -15.27 -1.34
C SER A 97 19.34 -13.78 -1.11
N VAL A 98 20.58 -13.33 -1.31
CA VAL A 98 20.94 -11.92 -1.20
C VAL A 98 20.18 -11.06 -2.21
N GLN A 99 20.02 -11.54 -3.44
CA GLN A 99 19.25 -10.81 -4.47
C GLN A 99 17.78 -10.70 -4.10
N ALA A 100 17.15 -11.81 -3.66
CA ALA A 100 15.76 -11.83 -3.21
C ALA A 100 15.52 -10.86 -2.05
N MET A 101 16.38 -10.89 -1.02
CA MET A 101 16.26 -10.01 0.14
C MET A 101 16.49 -8.54 -0.20
N LYS A 102 17.46 -8.22 -1.07
CA LYS A 102 17.66 -6.85 -1.59
C LYS A 102 16.47 -6.37 -2.42
N GLY A 103 15.76 -7.28 -3.10
CA GLY A 103 14.51 -7.01 -3.81
C GLY A 103 13.30 -6.81 -2.89
N GLY A 104 13.47 -6.89 -1.57
CA GLY A 104 12.41 -6.65 -0.57
C GLY A 104 11.59 -7.89 -0.20
N ALA A 105 12.09 -9.10 -0.49
CA ALA A 105 11.46 -10.34 -0.01
C ALA A 105 11.36 -10.34 1.52
N ILE A 106 10.33 -10.99 2.04
CA ILE A 106 10.12 -11.20 3.48
C ILE A 106 11.10 -12.23 4.01
N GLU A 107 11.23 -13.34 3.27
CA GLU A 107 12.06 -14.46 3.67
C GLU A 107 12.50 -15.28 2.45
N PHE A 108 13.55 -16.07 2.61
CA PHE A 108 14.08 -17.01 1.62
C PHE A 108 14.32 -18.36 2.27
N LEU A 109 13.49 -19.37 1.96
CA LEU A 109 13.52 -20.69 2.57
C LEU A 109 14.01 -21.75 1.58
N THR A 110 14.98 -22.56 1.99
CA THR A 110 15.46 -23.70 1.19
C THR A 110 14.69 -24.97 1.53
N LYS A 111 14.17 -25.67 0.52
CA LYS A 111 13.51 -26.97 0.67
C LYS A 111 14.56 -28.07 0.98
N PRO A 112 14.35 -28.92 2.02
CA PRO A 112 13.21 -28.92 2.92
C PRO A 112 13.35 -27.85 4.01
N PHE A 113 12.26 -27.14 4.32
CA PHE A 113 12.17 -26.14 5.40
C PHE A 113 11.23 -26.63 6.51
N ARG A 114 11.29 -26.02 7.69
CA ARG A 114 10.35 -26.30 8.76
C ARG A 114 9.03 -25.55 8.48
N GLU A 115 7.91 -26.23 8.69
CA GLU A 115 6.58 -25.62 8.52
C GLU A 115 6.44 -24.32 9.33
N GLN A 116 6.98 -24.28 10.55
CA GLN A 116 6.93 -23.10 11.40
C GLN A 116 7.63 -21.89 10.79
N ASP A 117 8.80 -22.09 10.14
CA ASP A 117 9.54 -20.99 9.51
C ASP A 117 8.73 -20.36 8.37
N LEU A 118 8.00 -21.18 7.60
CA LEU A 118 7.08 -20.70 6.56
C LEU A 118 5.89 -19.95 7.16
N LEU A 119 5.28 -20.48 8.21
CA LEU A 119 4.12 -19.85 8.85
C LEU A 119 4.49 -18.50 9.49
N ASP A 120 5.65 -18.41 10.14
CA ASP A 120 6.15 -17.15 10.71
C ASP A 120 6.40 -16.10 9.62
N ALA A 121 7.01 -16.50 8.50
CA ALA A 121 7.22 -15.62 7.35
C ALA A 121 5.89 -15.14 6.73
N ILE A 122 4.89 -16.02 6.61
CA ILE A 122 3.55 -15.69 6.13
C ILE A 122 2.87 -14.69 7.06
N GLN A 123 2.94 -14.87 8.38
CA GLN A 123 2.37 -13.92 9.34
C GLN A 123 3.00 -12.54 9.21
N LEU A 124 4.32 -12.47 9.06
CA LEU A 124 5.04 -11.21 8.82
C LEU A 124 4.62 -10.56 7.50
N GLY A 125 4.49 -11.35 6.43
CA GLY A 125 4.00 -10.89 5.12
C GLY A 125 2.60 -10.30 5.23
N HIS A 126 1.66 -11.00 5.84
CA HIS A 126 0.29 -10.50 6.02
C HIS A 126 0.23 -9.23 6.88
N ALA A 127 1.04 -9.13 7.95
CA ALA A 127 1.10 -7.92 8.77
C ALA A 127 1.59 -6.72 7.95
N ARG A 128 2.59 -6.92 7.08
CA ARG A 128 3.14 -5.88 6.20
C ARG A 128 2.11 -5.44 5.15
N ASP A 129 1.44 -6.39 4.47
CA ASP A 129 0.44 -6.07 3.45
C ASP A 129 -0.78 -5.36 4.06
N ARG A 130 -1.23 -5.81 5.24
CA ARG A 130 -2.32 -5.14 5.98
C ARG A 130 -1.99 -3.69 6.30
N ALA A 131 -0.79 -3.42 6.78
CA ALA A 131 -0.35 -2.06 7.09
C ALA A 131 -0.29 -1.18 5.83
N GLN A 132 0.16 -1.74 4.70
CA GLN A 132 0.20 -1.05 3.41
C GLN A 132 -1.21 -0.74 2.90
N LEU A 133 -2.12 -1.72 2.91
CA LEU A 133 -3.52 -1.52 2.48
C LEU A 133 -4.23 -0.45 3.32
N GLU A 134 -4.01 -0.42 4.64
CA GLU A 134 -4.60 0.60 5.53
C GLU A 134 -4.02 1.98 5.23
N GLN A 135 -2.72 2.08 4.94
CA GLN A 135 -2.10 3.34 4.54
C GLN A 135 -2.65 3.84 3.19
N GLU A 136 -2.76 2.96 2.20
CA GLU A 136 -3.34 3.28 0.88
C GLU A 136 -4.79 3.75 1.00
N ARG A 137 -5.59 3.08 1.83
CA ARG A 137 -6.98 3.46 2.11
C ARG A 137 -7.06 4.83 2.78
N THR A 138 -6.24 5.06 3.81
CA THR A 138 -6.18 6.36 4.49
C THR A 138 -5.85 7.48 3.52
N MET A 139 -4.89 7.25 2.62
CA MET A 139 -4.52 8.21 1.59
C MET A 139 -5.64 8.43 0.56
N ALA A 140 -6.32 7.37 0.13
CA ALA A 140 -7.45 7.48 -0.79
C ALA A 140 -8.60 8.30 -0.18
N GLU A 141 -8.97 8.03 1.08
CA GLU A 141 -9.97 8.81 1.80
C GLU A 141 -9.56 10.29 1.95
N LEU A 142 -8.28 10.54 2.23
CA LEU A 142 -7.75 11.90 2.35
C LEU A 142 -7.82 12.66 1.03
N ASN A 143 -7.46 12.01 -0.08
CA ASN A 143 -7.58 12.57 -1.42
C ASN A 143 -9.04 12.92 -1.76
N VAL A 144 -9.99 12.01 -1.51
CA VAL A 144 -11.42 12.26 -1.73
C VAL A 144 -11.88 13.50 -0.95
N ARG A 145 -11.47 13.65 0.33
CA ARG A 145 -11.80 14.85 1.12
C ARG A 145 -11.19 16.12 0.51
N PHE A 146 -9.93 16.05 0.09
CA PHE A 146 -9.22 17.17 -0.53
C PHE A 146 -9.86 17.59 -1.86
N GLU A 147 -10.33 16.65 -2.68
CA GLU A 147 -11.04 16.95 -3.92
C GLU A 147 -12.35 17.73 -3.71
N THR A 148 -12.98 17.61 -2.55
CA THR A 148 -14.17 18.41 -2.20
C THR A 148 -13.87 19.89 -1.96
N LEU A 149 -12.60 20.27 -1.78
CA LEU A 149 -12.22 21.66 -1.58
C LEU A 149 -12.32 22.45 -2.88
N THR A 150 -12.91 23.64 -2.79
CA THR A 150 -12.86 24.60 -3.90
C THR A 150 -11.43 25.12 -4.10
N PRO A 151 -11.08 25.67 -5.28
CA PRO A 151 -9.75 26.26 -5.51
C PRO A 151 -9.36 27.25 -4.39
N ARG A 152 -10.31 28.09 -3.96
CA ARG A 152 -10.05 29.08 -2.89
C ARG A 152 -9.85 28.45 -1.51
N GLU A 153 -10.53 27.36 -1.22
CA GLU A 153 -10.31 26.60 0.01
C GLU A 153 -8.96 25.90 -0.01
N ARG A 154 -8.48 25.42 -1.16
CA ARG A 154 -7.13 24.85 -1.33
C ARG A 154 -6.04 25.90 -1.11
N ASP A 155 -6.21 27.13 -1.67
CA ASP A 155 -5.30 28.26 -1.44
C ASP A 155 -5.20 28.59 0.06
N VAL A 156 -6.35 28.68 0.73
CA VAL A 156 -6.41 28.94 2.17
C VAL A 156 -5.78 27.81 2.97
N MET A 157 -6.03 26.55 2.64
CA MET A 157 -5.42 25.40 3.30
C MET A 157 -3.89 25.46 3.22
N ALA A 158 -3.33 25.67 2.01
CA ALA A 158 -1.88 25.70 1.77
C ALA A 158 -1.16 26.77 2.62
N VAL A 159 -1.83 27.89 2.93
CA VAL A 159 -1.25 28.96 3.75
C VAL A 159 -1.53 28.75 5.25
N VAL A 160 -2.72 28.25 5.61
CA VAL A 160 -3.11 28.01 7.02
C VAL A 160 -2.20 27.00 7.70
N VAL A 161 -1.78 25.93 7.00
CA VAL A 161 -0.91 24.88 7.55
C VAL A 161 0.51 25.36 7.87
N THR A 162 0.92 26.52 7.33
CA THR A 162 2.21 27.14 7.67
C THR A 162 2.18 27.93 9.00
N GLY A 163 1.04 27.93 9.72
CA GLY A 163 0.88 28.62 11.00
C GLY A 163 0.64 30.13 10.90
N ARG A 164 0.41 30.70 9.70
CA ARG A 164 0.14 32.13 9.53
C ARG A 164 -1.19 32.56 10.15
N LEU A 165 -1.19 33.80 10.67
CA LEU A 165 -2.38 34.41 11.23
C LEU A 165 -3.38 34.80 10.12
N ASN A 166 -4.68 34.82 10.44
CA ASN A 166 -5.72 35.14 9.47
C ASN A 166 -5.49 36.50 8.77
N LYS A 167 -4.96 37.50 9.51
CA LYS A 167 -4.62 38.84 8.96
C LYS A 167 -3.54 38.73 7.86
N GLN A 168 -2.52 37.91 8.06
CA GLN A 168 -1.45 37.71 7.09
C GLN A 168 -1.98 36.97 5.85
N ILE A 169 -2.80 35.92 6.07
CA ILE A 169 -3.45 35.18 4.99
C ILE A 169 -4.37 36.07 4.17
N ALA A 170 -5.11 36.94 4.83
CA ALA A 170 -6.01 37.91 4.19
C ALA A 170 -5.25 38.87 3.25
N ALA A 171 -4.11 39.40 3.73
CA ALA A 171 -3.24 40.23 2.92
C ALA A 171 -2.66 39.50 1.71
N ASP A 172 -2.14 38.25 1.93
CA ASP A 172 -1.52 37.41 0.87
C ASP A 172 -2.56 37.06 -0.24
N LEU A 173 -3.79 36.75 0.16
CA LEU A 173 -4.84 36.29 -0.74
C LEU A 173 -5.74 37.42 -1.27
N GLY A 174 -5.55 38.69 -0.86
CA GLY A 174 -6.33 39.83 -1.27
C GLY A 174 -7.81 39.77 -0.85
N VAL A 175 -8.11 39.27 0.35
CA VAL A 175 -9.46 39.11 0.89
C VAL A 175 -9.55 39.65 2.32
N SER A 176 -10.77 39.73 2.88
CA SER A 176 -10.96 40.12 4.29
C SER A 176 -10.60 39.01 5.26
N GLU A 177 -10.21 39.35 6.49
CA GLU A 177 -9.98 38.37 7.56
C GLU A 177 -11.23 37.52 7.86
N ILE A 178 -12.41 38.11 7.73
CA ILE A 178 -13.68 37.40 7.91
C ILE A 178 -13.82 36.33 6.83
N THR A 179 -13.47 36.64 5.59
CA THR A 179 -13.48 35.66 4.48
C THR A 179 -12.52 34.51 4.73
N VAL A 180 -11.30 34.80 5.21
CA VAL A 180 -10.33 33.77 5.59
C VAL A 180 -10.88 32.86 6.70
N LYS A 181 -11.50 33.45 7.74
CA LYS A 181 -12.09 32.69 8.85
C LYS A 181 -13.19 31.76 8.36
N VAL A 182 -14.02 32.18 7.42
CA VAL A 182 -15.09 31.35 6.83
C VAL A 182 -14.50 30.22 6.00
N HIS A 183 -13.52 30.49 5.13
CA HIS A 183 -12.86 29.46 4.34
C HIS A 183 -12.11 28.45 5.22
N ARG A 184 -11.37 28.93 6.24
CA ARG A 184 -10.71 28.06 7.21
C ARG A 184 -11.69 27.11 7.91
N GLY A 185 -12.85 27.61 8.36
CA GLY A 185 -13.89 26.76 8.96
C GLY A 185 -14.44 25.70 8.00
N ARG A 186 -14.59 26.05 6.71
CA ARG A 186 -15.02 25.11 5.68
C ARG A 186 -13.95 24.05 5.40
N VAL A 187 -12.68 24.45 5.30
CA VAL A 187 -11.55 23.53 5.12
C VAL A 187 -11.50 22.54 6.27
N MET A 188 -11.47 23.00 7.52
CA MET A 188 -11.46 22.13 8.70
C MET A 188 -12.57 21.08 8.67
N ARG A 189 -13.79 21.52 8.32
CA ARG A 189 -14.97 20.63 8.26
C ARG A 189 -14.86 19.63 7.11
N LYS A 190 -14.49 20.05 5.89
CA LYS A 190 -14.40 19.19 4.71
C LYS A 190 -13.27 18.17 4.83
N MET A 191 -12.13 18.61 5.34
CA MET A 191 -10.99 17.73 5.63
C MET A 191 -11.23 16.84 6.85
N ARG A 192 -12.25 17.12 7.67
CA ARG A 192 -12.52 16.47 8.97
C ARG A 192 -11.34 16.62 9.94
N ALA A 193 -10.62 17.74 9.86
CA ALA A 193 -9.50 18.02 10.74
C ALA A 193 -9.99 18.47 12.11
N SER A 194 -9.48 17.85 13.18
CA SER A 194 -9.83 18.16 14.57
C SER A 194 -9.08 19.38 15.12
N SER A 195 -7.93 19.67 14.54
CA SER A 195 -7.04 20.76 14.96
C SER A 195 -6.17 21.25 13.80
N LEU A 196 -5.50 22.40 13.97
CA LEU A 196 -4.57 22.91 12.97
C LEU A 196 -3.34 21.96 12.77
N PRO A 197 -2.72 21.40 13.82
CA PRO A 197 -1.69 20.40 13.64
C PRO A 197 -2.18 19.15 12.87
N ASP A 198 -3.42 18.75 13.07
CA ASP A 198 -4.03 17.64 12.34
C ASP A 198 -4.16 17.98 10.84
N LEU A 199 -4.66 19.19 10.53
CA LEU A 199 -4.73 19.68 9.15
C LEU A 199 -3.33 19.79 8.50
N ALA A 200 -2.31 20.22 9.25
CA ALA A 200 -0.94 20.29 8.75
C ALA A 200 -0.38 18.90 8.40
N ARG A 201 -0.61 17.90 9.26
CA ARG A 201 -0.23 16.51 8.97
C ARG A 201 -0.92 15.97 7.72
N MET A 202 -2.22 16.27 7.53
CA MET A 202 -2.95 15.90 6.31
C MET A 202 -2.35 16.59 5.06
N ALA A 203 -1.94 17.84 5.17
CA ALA A 203 -1.31 18.58 4.07
C ALA A 203 0.08 17.98 3.72
N ASP A 204 0.86 17.57 4.71
CA ASP A 204 2.14 16.89 4.50
C ASP A 204 1.95 15.54 3.80
N GLN A 205 0.96 14.75 4.21
CA GLN A 205 0.61 13.49 3.55
C GLN A 205 0.19 13.69 2.09
N LEU A 206 -0.55 14.77 1.79
CA LEU A 206 -0.94 15.16 0.43
C LEU A 206 0.20 15.81 -0.37
N GLN A 207 1.37 15.95 0.22
CA GLN A 207 2.53 16.64 -0.38
C GLN A 207 2.19 18.05 -0.89
N LEU A 208 1.29 18.74 -0.18
CA LEU A 208 0.93 20.12 -0.51
C LEU A 208 2.11 21.02 -0.16
N THR A 209 2.90 21.37 -1.16
CA THR A 209 3.93 22.41 -1.02
C THR A 209 3.25 23.74 -0.71
N PRO A 210 3.68 24.50 0.31
CA PRO A 210 3.20 25.84 0.54
C PRO A 210 3.49 26.69 -0.71
N THR A 211 2.47 27.01 -1.48
CA THR A 211 2.60 27.91 -2.61
C THR A 211 3.04 29.28 -2.08
N LYS A 212 4.22 29.76 -2.50
CA LYS A 212 4.57 31.19 -2.33
C LYS A 212 3.45 32.01 -2.98
N PRO A 213 2.86 32.99 -2.27
CA PRO A 213 1.86 33.86 -2.86
C PRO A 213 2.51 34.64 -4.01
N GLY A 214 2.00 34.49 -5.24
CA GLY A 214 2.43 35.32 -6.37
C GLY A 214 2.84 34.60 -7.67
N SER A 215 2.68 33.29 -7.81
CA SER A 215 2.87 32.65 -9.12
C SER A 215 1.52 32.38 -9.79
N PRO A 216 1.18 33.02 -10.92
CA PRO A 216 -0.01 32.67 -11.69
C PRO A 216 0.17 31.25 -12.23
N GLY A 217 -0.87 30.41 -12.06
CA GLY A 217 -0.88 29.01 -12.44
C GLY A 217 -0.40 28.80 -13.88
N ARG A 218 0.63 27.99 -14.04
CA ARG A 218 0.90 27.34 -15.31
C ARG A 218 -0.13 26.24 -15.50
N VAL A 219 -1.11 26.53 -16.36
CA VAL A 219 -1.92 25.51 -17.03
C VAL A 219 -0.99 24.85 -18.05
N ALA A 220 -0.80 23.55 -17.96
CA ALA A 220 -0.33 22.69 -19.02
C ALA A 220 -1.26 21.50 -19.11
#